data_d03ef9840c999648cab4b71c21975ecf
#
_entry.id   d03ef9840c999648cab4b71c21975ecf
#
_cell.length_a   1.000
_cell.length_b   1.000
_cell.length_c   1.000
_cell.angle_alpha   90.00
_cell.angle_beta   90.00
_cell.angle_gamma   90.00
#
_symmetry.space_group_name_H-M   'P 1'
#
loop_
_entity.id
_entity.type
_entity.pdbx_description
1 polymer ?
#
loop_
_entity_poly.entity_id
_entity_poly.type
_entity_poly.pdbx_seq_one_letter_code
_entity_poly.pdbx_strand_id
1 'polypeptide(L)'
;MLYLLFTTNTRKGTEMQEHYTPKGKHLTIDNRRLIERWKNENKSNREIAGLLGKAPQTIHNEVKRGTTLQQVRKGLYKKVYSADYAQTVYQFNRKRSVKKLILTRKSERRSYTIISKNFRLK
;
A
#
# COMPACT_ATOMS: atom_id res chain seq x y z
N MET A 1 37.52 6.42 15.90
CA MET A 1 37.31 5.88 14.53
C MET A 1 36.70 4.50 14.51
N LEU A 2 37.27 3.53 15.21
CA LEU A 2 36.70 2.19 15.32
C LEU A 2 35.28 2.19 15.88
N TYR A 3 35.02 3.03 16.85
CA TYR A 3 33.69 3.21 17.45
C TYR A 3 32.65 3.72 16.45
N LEU A 4 33.02 4.68 15.60
CA LEU A 4 32.14 5.22 14.56
C LEU A 4 31.84 4.18 13.47
N LEU A 5 32.82 3.40 13.07
CA LEU A 5 32.64 2.31 12.10
C LEU A 5 31.71 1.23 12.66
N PHE A 6 31.87 0.86 13.90
CA PHE A 6 31.03 -0.10 14.58
C PHE A 6 29.57 0.39 14.68
N THR A 7 29.39 1.65 15.05
CA THR A 7 28.07 2.30 15.12
C THR A 7 27.42 2.36 13.75
N THR A 8 28.18 2.64 12.70
CA THR A 8 27.67 2.68 11.32
C THR A 8 27.16 1.33 10.88
N ASN A 9 27.89 0.24 11.17
CA ASN A 9 27.45 -1.11 10.85
C ASN A 9 26.16 -1.49 11.59
N THR A 10 26.07 -1.16 12.85
CA THR A 10 24.87 -1.37 13.66
C THR A 10 23.68 -0.59 13.09
N ARG A 11 23.90 0.66 12.67
CA ARG A 11 22.87 1.49 12.03
C ARG A 11 22.34 0.86 10.73
N LYS A 12 23.22 0.31 9.89
CA LYS A 12 22.80 -0.36 8.65
C LYS A 12 21.87 -1.54 8.95
N GLY A 13 22.18 -2.35 9.94
CA GLY A 13 21.32 -3.45 10.36
C GLY A 13 19.99 -2.96 10.92
N THR A 14 20.03 -1.88 11.73
CA THR A 14 18.85 -1.27 12.30
C THR A 14 17.96 -0.62 11.23
N GLU A 15 18.56 0.06 10.25
CA GLU A 15 17.83 0.67 9.13
C GLU A 15 17.04 -0.37 8.33
N MET A 16 17.61 -1.54 8.06
CA MET A 16 16.92 -2.62 7.38
C MET A 16 15.72 -3.14 8.18
N GLN A 17 15.83 -3.17 9.50
CA GLN A 17 14.73 -3.58 10.38
C GLN A 17 13.65 -2.52 10.49
N GLU A 18 14.00 -1.25 10.47
CA GLU A 18 13.05 -0.13 10.56
C GLU A 18 12.08 -0.11 9.37
N HIS A 19 12.55 -0.53 8.21
CA HIS A 19 11.71 -0.52 7.00
C HIS A 19 10.92 -1.81 6.80
N TYR A 20 11.20 -2.82 7.61
CA TYR A 20 10.52 -4.10 7.51
C TYR A 20 9.06 -3.99 7.94
N THR A 21 8.16 -4.44 7.07
CA THR A 21 6.73 -4.47 7.36
C THR A 21 6.30 -5.91 7.66
N PRO A 22 5.75 -6.18 8.83
CA PRO A 22 5.29 -7.53 9.18
C PRO A 22 4.25 -8.07 8.19
N LYS A 23 4.20 -9.40 8.08
CA LYS A 23 3.20 -10.07 7.23
C LYS A 23 1.79 -9.67 7.66
N GLY A 24 0.90 -9.49 6.71
CA GLY A 24 -0.49 -9.13 6.96
C GLY A 24 -0.73 -7.64 7.20
N LYS A 25 0.31 -6.84 7.34
CA LYS A 25 0.16 -5.39 7.47
C LYS A 25 0.17 -4.71 6.10
N HIS A 26 -0.71 -3.74 5.94
CA HIS A 26 -0.74 -2.93 4.72
C HIS A 26 0.42 -1.96 4.68
N LEU A 27 0.77 -1.53 3.46
CA LEU A 27 1.79 -0.51 3.28
C LEU A 27 1.31 0.83 3.85
N THR A 28 2.15 1.43 4.67
CA THR A 28 1.90 2.77 5.23
C THR A 28 2.35 3.85 4.25
N ILE A 29 1.98 5.10 4.53
CA ILE A 29 2.45 6.24 3.71
C ILE A 29 3.98 6.36 3.75
N ASP A 30 4.60 6.05 4.88
CA ASP A 30 6.05 6.08 5.01
C ASP A 30 6.70 5.01 4.13
N ASN A 31 6.13 3.80 4.08
CA ASN A 31 6.58 2.74 3.19
C ASN A 31 6.46 3.17 1.71
N ARG A 32 5.38 3.86 1.35
CA ARG A 32 5.16 4.37 0.00
C ARG A 32 6.17 5.44 -0.37
N ARG A 33 6.53 6.32 0.55
CA ARG A 33 7.58 7.33 0.34
C ARG A 33 8.94 6.69 0.12
N LEU A 34 9.23 5.59 0.83
CA LEU A 34 10.44 4.81 0.61
C LEU A 34 10.45 4.16 -0.77
N ILE A 35 9.32 3.61 -1.21
CA ILE A 35 9.18 3.05 -2.56
C ILE A 35 9.43 4.13 -3.62
N GLU A 36 8.86 5.31 -3.44
CA GLU A 36 9.08 6.45 -4.35
C GLU A 36 10.55 6.82 -4.44
N ARG A 37 11.21 6.95 -3.30
CA ARG A 37 12.64 7.23 -3.22
C ARG A 37 13.48 6.17 -3.93
N TRP A 38 13.23 4.91 -3.63
CA TRP A 38 13.97 3.80 -4.24
C TRP A 38 13.70 3.64 -5.72
N LYS A 39 12.50 3.95 -6.18
CA LYS A 39 12.20 4.01 -7.61
C LYS A 39 12.96 5.13 -8.32
N ASN A 40 13.10 6.28 -7.68
CA ASN A 40 13.92 7.39 -8.19
C ASN A 40 15.41 7.01 -8.24
N GLU A 41 15.85 6.12 -7.36
CA GLU A 41 17.19 5.54 -7.36
C GLU A 41 17.34 4.36 -8.35
N ASN A 42 16.32 4.07 -9.14
CA ASN A 42 16.28 3.00 -10.14
C ASN A 42 16.39 1.58 -9.56
N LYS A 43 15.93 1.37 -8.33
CA LYS A 43 15.86 0.04 -7.74
C LYS A 43 14.74 -0.78 -8.35
N SER A 44 14.97 -2.08 -8.50
CA SER A 44 13.95 -3.00 -9.01
C SER A 44 12.86 -3.27 -7.98
N ASN A 45 11.69 -3.70 -8.43
CA ASN A 45 10.59 -4.08 -7.54
C ASN A 45 10.99 -5.20 -6.59
N ARG A 46 11.82 -6.14 -7.06
CA ARG A 46 12.34 -7.26 -6.26
C ARG A 46 13.23 -6.77 -5.11
N GLU A 47 14.12 -5.83 -5.39
CA GLU A 47 14.99 -5.23 -4.37
C GLU A 47 14.19 -4.49 -3.33
N ILE A 48 13.22 -3.68 -3.76
CA ILE A 48 12.33 -2.94 -2.86
C ILE A 48 11.53 -3.91 -1.99
N ALA A 49 11.01 -4.98 -2.58
CA ALA A 49 10.27 -6.01 -1.85
C ALA A 49 11.12 -6.66 -0.76
N GLY A 50 12.38 -6.96 -1.07
CA GLY A 50 13.32 -7.50 -0.08
C GLY A 50 13.58 -6.54 1.07
N LEU A 51 13.71 -5.24 0.80
CA LEU A 51 13.93 -4.21 1.81
C LEU A 51 12.71 -4.02 2.74
N LEU A 52 11.51 -4.10 2.20
CA LEU A 52 10.27 -3.95 2.96
C LEU A 52 9.76 -5.26 3.57
N GLY A 53 10.33 -6.40 3.20
CA GLY A 53 9.83 -7.70 3.65
C GLY A 53 8.48 -8.08 3.04
N LYS A 54 8.18 -7.59 1.83
CA LYS A 54 6.95 -7.88 1.09
C LYS A 54 7.24 -8.73 -0.14
N ALA A 55 6.20 -9.37 -0.68
CA ALA A 55 6.33 -10.11 -1.93
C ALA A 55 6.59 -9.15 -3.11
N PRO A 56 7.41 -9.54 -4.11
CA PRO A 56 7.65 -8.70 -5.29
C PRO A 56 6.37 -8.32 -6.02
N GLN A 57 5.38 -9.20 -6.05
CA GLN A 57 4.07 -8.94 -6.66
C GLN A 57 3.33 -7.81 -5.94
N THR A 58 3.43 -7.73 -4.62
CA THR A 58 2.83 -6.66 -3.82
C THR A 58 3.40 -5.31 -4.23
N ILE A 59 4.72 -5.23 -4.37
CA ILE A 59 5.39 -3.99 -4.78
C ILE A 59 5.05 -3.65 -6.23
N HIS A 60 5.01 -4.64 -7.11
CA HIS A 60 4.60 -4.42 -8.51
C HIS A 60 3.19 -3.81 -8.60
N ASN A 61 2.24 -4.37 -7.86
CA ASN A 61 0.87 -3.87 -7.82
C ASN A 61 0.79 -2.46 -7.24
N GLU A 62 1.57 -2.18 -6.20
CA GLU A 62 1.65 -0.85 -5.59
C GLU A 62 2.23 0.19 -6.55
N VAL A 63 3.31 -0.14 -7.23
CA VAL A 63 3.94 0.74 -8.22
C VAL A 63 2.98 1.00 -9.39
N LYS A 64 2.29 -0.03 -9.87
CA LYS A 64 1.28 0.10 -10.93
C LYS A 64 0.14 1.02 -10.50
N ARG A 65 -0.31 0.90 -9.25
CA ARG A 65 -1.38 1.73 -8.69
C ARG A 65 -0.97 3.20 -8.56
N GLY A 66 0.25 3.44 -8.11
CA GLY A 66 0.76 4.78 -7.80
C GLY A 66 1.46 5.50 -8.94
N THR A 67 1.60 4.86 -10.10
CA THR A 67 2.25 5.49 -11.25
C THR A 67 1.32 6.48 -11.91
N THR A 68 1.77 7.73 -12.02
CA THR A 68 1.05 8.82 -12.66
C THR A 68 1.90 9.47 -13.75
N LEU A 69 1.22 10.11 -14.68
CA LEU A 69 1.89 10.89 -15.72
C LEU A 69 2.16 12.29 -15.17
N GLN A 70 3.42 12.62 -15.00
CA GLN A 70 3.85 13.93 -14.49
C GLN A 70 4.58 14.71 -15.57
N GLN A 71 4.34 16.01 -15.60
CA GLN A 71 5.03 16.90 -16.50
C GLN A 71 6.41 17.24 -15.94
N VAL A 72 7.46 16.86 -16.67
CA VAL A 72 8.86 17.13 -16.29
C VAL A 72 9.29 18.47 -16.83
N ARG A 73 8.90 18.77 -18.08
CA ARG A 73 9.13 20.04 -18.78
C ARG A 73 7.91 20.37 -19.61
N LYS A 74 7.80 21.60 -20.08
CA LYS A 74 6.71 22.01 -20.95
C LYS A 74 6.63 21.08 -22.18
N GLY A 75 5.52 20.35 -22.30
CA GLY A 75 5.28 19.39 -23.36
C GLY A 75 5.90 18.01 -23.17
N LEU A 76 6.69 17.78 -22.11
CA LEU A 76 7.31 16.49 -21.82
C LEU A 76 6.71 15.86 -20.57
N TYR A 77 6.11 14.68 -20.72
CA TYR A 77 5.48 13.93 -19.63
C TYR A 77 6.23 12.63 -19.38
N LYS A 78 6.36 12.26 -18.13
CA LYS A 78 7.00 11.03 -17.70
C LYS A 78 6.11 10.28 -16.68
N LYS A 79 6.06 8.96 -16.79
CA LYS A 79 5.40 8.12 -15.79
C LYS A 79 6.28 8.01 -14.56
N VAL A 80 5.78 8.48 -13.42
CA VAL A 80 6.51 8.50 -12.16
C VAL A 80 5.60 7.95 -11.06
N TYR A 81 6.15 7.13 -10.17
CA TYR A 81 5.45 6.67 -8.99
C TYR A 81 5.36 7.81 -7.97
N SER A 82 4.16 8.08 -7.47
CA SER A 82 3.91 9.05 -6.41
C SER A 82 3.32 8.37 -5.19
N ALA A 83 3.98 8.52 -4.05
CA ALA A 83 3.52 7.94 -2.78
C ALA A 83 2.18 8.52 -2.34
N ASP A 84 2.00 9.83 -2.48
CA ASP A 84 0.76 10.51 -2.09
C ASP A 84 -0.42 10.06 -2.96
N TYR A 85 -0.21 9.95 -4.26
CA TYR A 85 -1.23 9.45 -5.18
C TYR A 85 -1.59 8.00 -4.86
N ALA A 86 -0.58 7.15 -4.64
CA ALA A 86 -0.80 5.74 -4.28
C ALA A 86 -1.60 5.63 -2.98
N GLN A 87 -1.31 6.44 -1.99
CA GLN A 87 -2.04 6.49 -0.73
C GLN A 87 -3.49 6.91 -0.93
N THR A 88 -3.73 7.94 -1.74
CA THR A 88 -5.07 8.40 -2.08
C THR A 88 -5.89 7.31 -2.76
N VAL A 89 -5.32 6.63 -3.76
CA VAL A 89 -5.98 5.52 -4.47
C VAL A 89 -6.28 4.37 -3.51
N TYR A 90 -5.33 4.02 -2.65
CA TYR A 90 -5.53 2.97 -1.65
C TYR A 90 -6.69 3.30 -0.71
N GLN A 91 -6.73 4.52 -0.16
CA GLN A 91 -7.79 4.96 0.73
C GLN A 91 -9.15 4.98 0.04
N PHE A 92 -9.20 5.46 -1.20
CA PHE A 92 -10.42 5.48 -2.00
C PHE A 92 -10.96 4.06 -2.23
N ASN A 93 -10.10 3.14 -2.64
CA ASN A 93 -10.48 1.76 -2.86
C ASN A 93 -10.96 1.08 -1.57
N ARG A 94 -10.28 1.35 -0.47
CA ARG A 94 -10.66 0.83 0.85
C ARG A 94 -12.04 1.32 1.29
N LYS A 95 -12.31 2.61 1.14
CA LYS A 95 -13.62 3.20 1.45
C LYS A 95 -14.73 2.56 0.62
N ARG A 96 -14.49 2.35 -0.67
CA ARG A 96 -15.45 1.68 -1.55
C ARG A 96 -15.72 0.24 -1.11
N SER A 97 -14.70 -0.50 -0.75
CA SER A 97 -14.83 -1.89 -0.30
C SER A 97 -15.63 -1.99 0.99
N VAL A 98 -15.34 -1.14 1.97
CA VAL A 98 -16.06 -1.10 3.26
C VAL A 98 -17.51 -0.72 3.04
N LYS A 99 -17.79 0.30 2.23
CA LYS A 99 -19.16 0.73 1.91
C LYS A 99 -19.95 -0.40 1.26
N LYS A 100 -19.36 -1.11 0.31
CA LYS A 100 -19.98 -2.25 -0.37
C LYS A 100 -20.34 -3.37 0.62
N LEU A 101 -19.42 -3.71 1.53
CA LEU A 101 -19.65 -4.73 2.56
C LEU A 101 -20.80 -4.36 3.49
N ILE A 102 -20.88 -3.10 3.92
CA ILE A 102 -21.95 -2.60 4.79
C ILE A 102 -23.30 -2.68 4.07
N LEU A 103 -23.36 -2.28 2.82
CA LEU A 103 -24.60 -2.34 2.01
C LEU A 103 -25.06 -3.80 1.81
N THR A 104 -24.15 -4.71 1.54
CA THR A 104 -24.45 -6.14 1.39
C THR A 104 -25.01 -6.71 2.69
N ARG A 105 -24.39 -6.43 3.82
CA ARG A 105 -24.88 -6.88 5.13
C ARG A 105 -26.26 -6.32 5.47
N LYS A 106 -26.52 -5.06 5.14
CA LYS A 106 -27.86 -4.46 5.34
C LYS A 106 -28.91 -5.14 4.46
N SER A 107 -28.58 -5.42 3.22
CA SER A 107 -29.48 -6.12 2.29
C SER A 107 -29.81 -7.52 2.79
N GLU A 108 -28.84 -8.28 3.23
CA GLU A 108 -29.03 -9.61 3.79
C GLU A 108 -29.90 -9.58 5.05
N ARG A 109 -29.66 -8.64 5.97
CA ARG A 109 -30.47 -8.47 7.18
C ARG A 109 -31.92 -8.13 6.85
N ARG A 110 -32.16 -7.25 5.88
CA ARG A 110 -33.52 -6.92 5.44
C ARG A 110 -34.25 -8.14 4.87
N SER A 111 -33.59 -8.89 4.00
CA SER A 111 -34.14 -10.12 3.42
C SER A 111 -34.48 -11.13 4.50
N TYR A 112 -33.61 -11.35 5.45
CA TYR A 112 -33.82 -12.25 6.58
C TYR A 112 -35.02 -11.82 7.43
N THR A 113 -35.13 -10.53 7.74
CA THR A 113 -36.23 -9.98 8.54
C THR A 113 -37.58 -10.16 7.83
N ILE A 114 -37.64 -9.92 6.54
CA ILE A 114 -38.87 -10.09 5.73
C ILE A 114 -39.27 -11.57 5.73
N ILE A 115 -38.36 -12.49 5.49
CA ILE A 115 -38.60 -13.93 5.50
C ILE A 115 -39.12 -14.38 6.89
N SER A 116 -38.49 -13.90 7.95
CA SER A 116 -38.89 -14.21 9.31
C SER A 116 -40.29 -13.73 9.66
N LYS A 117 -40.65 -12.50 9.23
CA LYS A 117 -42.01 -11.96 9.40
C LYS A 117 -43.05 -12.77 8.62
N ASN A 118 -42.79 -13.10 7.39
CA ASN A 118 -43.68 -13.93 6.58
C ASN A 118 -43.88 -15.30 7.19
N PHE A 119 -42.85 -15.88 7.75
CA PHE A 119 -42.91 -17.16 8.43
C PHE A 119 -43.78 -17.12 9.70
N ARG A 120 -43.74 -16.02 10.46
CA ARG A 120 -44.58 -15.83 11.63
C ARG A 120 -46.06 -15.64 11.33
N LEU A 121 -46.38 -15.08 10.16
CA LEU A 121 -47.74 -14.83 9.73
C LEU A 121 -48.47 -16.10 9.23
N LYS A 122 -47.75 -17.17 9.01
CA LYS A 122 -48.28 -18.48 8.69
C LYS A 122 -48.52 -19.32 9.95
#